data_1a4ebc3fba1f8bbe1fca4f18bd2a9791
#
_entry.id   1a4ebc3fba1f8bbe1fca4f18bd2a9791
#
_cell.length_a   1.000
_cell.length_b   1.000
_cell.length_c   1.000
_cell.angle_alpha   90.00
_cell.angle_beta   90.00
_cell.angle_gamma   90.00
#
_symmetry.space_group_name_H-M   'P 1'
#
loop_
_entity.id
_entity.type
_entity.pdbx_description
1 polymer ?
#
loop_
_entity_poly.entity_id
_entity_poly.type
_entity_poly.pdbx_seq_one_letter_code
_entity_poly.pdbx_strand_id
1 'polypeptide(L)'
;MQDSRAFFGRIRPFRSKFERLLASAREKAARARLVPDRGPIRLRELTGFGANPGNLRMFSYAPEDLPPNAPLVIALHGCTQTSDEYDHGAGWSSLADRLGFAVVYPQQQPANNPKNCFSWFLPGDIARGHGEALSIREMVEHAIATFAADRRKVFITGLSAGGAMASAMLATYPEVFAGGAIIAGLPYGCASNVQQAFEAMFTEHGHAAQALGDRVRAASRHRGPWPKISVWHGTSDPIVKPINSEDIIRQWTNVHGLSDDPSYQESIGRHTRRVWNDANGMALIEAFSISGMAHGVPLATTTDGESCGAAGAFFLDVGLSSTHHIARFWHLHESLVEVPRAAAPVSITSQIPTDRAFVIAGAAAEGSHSAAEVLPPGGEDGQTHLPLDPNVVIAAAFKAAGLPVPEFPTAGAPDAKPRVAPGPIIAAALKAAGLVQS
;
A
#
# COMPACT_ATOMS: atom_id res chain seq x y z
N MET A 1 8.01 17.87 -34.32
CA MET A 1 7.75 16.48 -34.76
C MET A 1 8.90 15.49 -34.50
N GLN A 2 10.04 15.94 -33.97
CA GLN A 2 11.20 15.06 -33.66
C GLN A 2 11.14 14.39 -32.27
N ASP A 3 10.35 14.92 -31.33
CA ASP A 3 10.35 14.44 -29.93
C ASP A 3 9.56 13.15 -29.69
N SER A 4 8.50 12.87 -30.44
CA SER A 4 7.63 11.70 -30.19
C SER A 4 8.33 10.37 -30.51
N ARG A 5 9.20 10.31 -31.53
CA ARG A 5 9.94 9.09 -31.87
C ARG A 5 11.03 8.75 -30.84
N ALA A 6 11.65 9.76 -30.24
CA ALA A 6 12.61 9.60 -29.16
C ALA A 6 11.94 9.10 -27.88
N PHE A 7 10.70 9.54 -27.62
CA PHE A 7 9.90 9.11 -26.47
C PHE A 7 9.59 7.60 -26.48
N PHE A 8 9.03 7.09 -27.57
CA PHE A 8 8.74 5.65 -27.71
C PHE A 8 10.01 4.78 -27.78
N GLY A 9 11.10 5.30 -28.30
CA GLY A 9 12.40 4.62 -28.33
C GLY A 9 13.00 4.38 -26.94
N ARG A 10 12.74 5.25 -25.98
CA ARG A 10 13.26 5.14 -24.60
C ARG A 10 12.48 4.17 -23.74
N ILE A 11 11.15 4.07 -23.90
CA ILE A 11 10.31 3.17 -23.07
C ILE A 11 10.43 1.71 -23.50
N ARG A 12 10.55 1.42 -24.81
CA ARG A 12 10.64 0.05 -25.35
C ARG A 12 11.72 -0.83 -24.68
N PRO A 13 12.97 -0.37 -24.48
CA PRO A 13 13.99 -1.21 -23.86
C PRO A 13 13.70 -1.50 -22.36
N PHE A 14 13.18 -0.54 -21.61
CA PHE A 14 12.84 -0.73 -20.20
C PHE A 14 11.66 -1.69 -20.04
N ARG A 15 10.62 -1.52 -20.82
CA ARG A 15 9.44 -2.40 -20.83
C ARG A 15 9.80 -3.83 -21.17
N SER A 16 10.55 -4.06 -22.26
CA SER A 16 11.00 -5.39 -22.65
C SER A 16 11.94 -6.04 -21.62
N LYS A 17 12.74 -5.24 -20.92
CA LYS A 17 13.58 -5.70 -19.82
C LYS A 17 12.74 -6.15 -18.62
N PHE A 18 11.75 -5.36 -18.22
CA PHE A 18 10.83 -5.69 -17.13
C PHE A 18 10.04 -6.97 -17.41
N GLU A 19 9.45 -7.08 -18.61
CA GLU A 19 8.70 -8.28 -19.04
C GLU A 19 9.59 -9.53 -19.04
N ARG A 20 10.82 -9.44 -19.55
CA ARG A 20 11.78 -10.56 -19.51
C ARG A 20 12.17 -10.96 -18.08
N LEU A 21 12.38 -10.00 -17.20
CA LEU A 21 12.73 -10.27 -15.80
C LEU A 21 11.57 -10.95 -15.06
N LEU A 22 10.34 -10.47 -15.26
CA LEU A 22 9.14 -11.12 -14.72
C LEU A 22 8.95 -12.54 -15.26
N ALA A 23 9.13 -12.74 -16.57
CA ALA A 23 9.02 -14.04 -17.21
C ALA A 23 10.10 -15.01 -16.68
N SER A 24 11.36 -14.56 -16.58
CA SER A 24 12.46 -15.36 -16.03
C SER A 24 12.23 -15.74 -14.56
N ALA A 25 11.74 -14.82 -13.73
CA ALA A 25 11.40 -15.11 -12.35
C ALA A 25 10.27 -16.15 -12.24
N ARG A 26 9.22 -16.01 -13.08
CA ARG A 26 8.12 -17.00 -13.16
C ARG A 26 8.58 -18.35 -13.66
N GLU A 27 9.45 -18.40 -14.68
CA GLU A 27 9.98 -19.66 -15.22
C GLU A 27 10.86 -20.38 -14.20
N LYS A 28 11.74 -19.65 -13.48
CA LYS A 28 12.52 -20.22 -12.38
C LYS A 28 11.63 -20.80 -11.29
N ALA A 29 10.56 -20.11 -10.94
CA ALA A 29 9.59 -20.60 -9.98
C ALA A 29 8.76 -21.78 -10.50
N ALA A 30 8.40 -21.79 -11.80
CA ALA A 30 7.71 -22.93 -12.40
C ALA A 30 8.59 -24.17 -12.45
N ARG A 31 9.92 -24.04 -12.67
CA ARG A 31 10.89 -25.15 -12.60
C ARG A 31 11.12 -25.63 -11.16
N ALA A 32 10.98 -24.74 -10.18
CA ALA A 32 11.02 -25.09 -8.75
C ALA A 32 9.69 -25.74 -8.27
N ARG A 33 8.65 -25.76 -9.09
CA ARG A 33 7.34 -26.37 -8.84
C ARG A 33 7.41 -27.91 -9.02
N LEU A 34 7.82 -28.60 -8.01
CA LEU A 34 6.93 -29.59 -7.41
C LEU A 34 5.88 -28.74 -6.68
N VAL A 35 4.67 -28.61 -7.26
CA VAL A 35 3.56 -27.88 -6.65
C VAL A 35 3.30 -28.52 -5.30
N PRO A 36 3.65 -27.92 -4.15
CA PRO A 36 3.06 -28.35 -2.89
C PRO A 36 1.57 -28.14 -3.06
N ASP A 37 0.80 -29.10 -2.63
CA ASP A 37 -0.65 -29.01 -2.50
C ASP A 37 -0.96 -27.64 -1.88
N ARG A 38 -1.52 -26.72 -2.68
CA ARG A 38 -2.01 -25.46 -2.15
C ARG A 38 -3.21 -25.87 -1.33
N GLY A 39 -3.06 -25.95 -0.02
CA GLY A 39 -4.16 -26.19 0.89
C GLY A 39 -5.40 -25.36 0.51
N PRO A 40 -6.56 -25.60 1.12
CA PRO A 40 -7.80 -24.92 0.75
C PRO A 40 -7.60 -23.40 0.79
N ILE A 41 -8.25 -22.68 -0.16
CA ILE A 41 -8.27 -21.21 -0.19
C ILE A 41 -8.85 -20.74 1.15
N ARG A 42 -8.06 -19.98 1.90
CA ARG A 42 -8.40 -19.49 3.24
C ARG A 42 -9.09 -18.13 3.22
N LEU A 43 -8.92 -17.40 2.12
CA LEU A 43 -9.39 -16.04 1.99
C LEU A 43 -10.87 -15.98 1.62
N ARG A 44 -11.59 -15.07 2.28
CA ARG A 44 -12.97 -14.73 1.97
C ARG A 44 -13.03 -13.39 1.25
N GLU A 45 -13.75 -13.33 0.14
CA GLU A 45 -14.03 -12.06 -0.52
C GLU A 45 -15.12 -11.28 0.25
N LEU A 46 -14.86 -9.99 0.48
CA LEU A 46 -15.81 -9.03 1.05
C LEU A 46 -16.18 -8.00 -0.01
N THR A 47 -17.45 -7.65 -0.06
CA THR A 47 -18.01 -6.67 -0.99
C THR A 47 -18.73 -5.55 -0.23
N GLY A 48 -19.08 -4.45 -0.90
CA GLY A 48 -19.83 -3.36 -0.29
C GLY A 48 -19.04 -2.55 0.74
N PHE A 49 -17.71 -2.50 0.61
CA PHE A 49 -16.82 -1.79 1.54
C PHE A 49 -16.73 -0.27 1.30
N GLY A 50 -17.40 0.27 0.29
CA GLY A 50 -17.43 1.70 -0.02
C GLY A 50 -17.72 1.98 -1.50
N ALA A 51 -17.33 3.18 -1.95
CA ALA A 51 -17.47 3.63 -3.34
C ALA A 51 -16.50 2.93 -4.29
N ASN A 52 -15.36 2.47 -3.78
CA ASN A 52 -14.33 1.73 -4.51
C ASN A 52 -13.90 2.38 -5.85
N PRO A 53 -13.46 3.63 -5.85
CA PRO A 53 -13.11 4.32 -7.11
C PRO A 53 -11.90 3.71 -7.82
N GLY A 54 -11.02 3.00 -7.10
CA GLY A 54 -9.90 2.25 -7.68
C GLY A 54 -10.30 0.90 -8.26
N ASN A 55 -11.59 0.53 -8.20
CA ASN A 55 -12.10 -0.73 -8.75
C ASN A 55 -11.27 -1.96 -8.31
N LEU A 56 -10.95 -2.05 -7.01
CA LEU A 56 -10.22 -3.16 -6.42
C LEU A 56 -11.18 -4.22 -5.87
N ARG A 57 -10.69 -5.46 -5.68
CA ARG A 57 -11.39 -6.48 -4.90
C ARG A 57 -10.81 -6.54 -3.50
N MET A 58 -11.64 -6.89 -2.53
CA MET A 58 -11.23 -7.04 -1.14
C MET A 58 -11.33 -8.51 -0.72
N PHE A 59 -10.22 -9.08 -0.30
CA PHE A 59 -10.19 -10.39 0.35
C PHE A 59 -9.75 -10.22 1.79
N SER A 60 -10.14 -11.16 2.66
CA SER A 60 -9.83 -11.10 4.08
C SER A 60 -9.62 -12.47 4.68
N TYR A 61 -8.88 -12.48 5.77
CA TYR A 61 -8.72 -13.61 6.66
C TYR A 61 -8.84 -13.15 8.12
N ALA A 62 -9.51 -13.92 8.94
CA ALA A 62 -9.52 -13.76 10.38
C ALA A 62 -9.57 -15.15 11.04
N PRO A 63 -8.77 -15.41 12.09
CA PRO A 63 -8.91 -16.62 12.91
C PRO A 63 -10.33 -16.75 13.48
N GLU A 64 -10.79 -17.99 13.70
CA GLU A 64 -12.11 -18.24 14.31
C GLU A 64 -12.20 -17.62 15.71
N ASP A 65 -11.12 -17.70 16.49
CA ASP A 65 -11.00 -17.14 17.84
C ASP A 65 -10.35 -15.75 17.84
N LEU A 66 -10.68 -14.88 16.87
CA LEU A 66 -10.11 -13.55 16.80
C LEU A 66 -10.49 -12.74 18.07
N PRO A 67 -9.53 -12.25 18.87
CA PRO A 67 -9.83 -11.48 20.06
C PRO A 67 -10.47 -10.11 19.72
N PRO A 68 -11.31 -9.56 20.60
CA PRO A 68 -11.82 -8.20 20.42
C PRO A 68 -10.67 -7.20 20.45
N ASN A 69 -10.79 -6.12 19.69
CA ASN A 69 -9.73 -5.11 19.48
C ASN A 69 -8.42 -5.70 18.95
N ALA A 70 -8.53 -6.76 18.15
CA ALA A 70 -7.39 -7.35 17.46
C ALA A 70 -6.69 -6.33 16.53
N PRO A 71 -5.39 -6.50 16.27
CA PRO A 71 -4.72 -5.77 15.21
C PRO A 71 -5.28 -6.11 13.81
N LEU A 72 -5.10 -5.19 12.86
CA LEU A 72 -5.47 -5.35 11.46
C LEU A 72 -4.24 -5.14 10.57
N VAL A 73 -3.95 -6.08 9.70
CA VAL A 73 -2.87 -5.99 8.71
C VAL A 73 -3.46 -5.88 7.31
N ILE A 74 -3.00 -4.93 6.52
CA ILE A 74 -3.31 -4.77 5.11
C ILE A 74 -2.11 -5.28 4.31
N ALA A 75 -2.30 -6.31 3.48
CA ALA A 75 -1.22 -6.98 2.76
C ALA A 75 -1.42 -6.86 1.24
N LEU A 76 -0.51 -6.13 0.56
CA LEU A 76 -0.61 -5.76 -0.85
C LEU A 76 0.32 -6.63 -1.70
N HIS A 77 -0.25 -7.34 -2.66
CA HIS A 77 0.51 -8.22 -3.56
C HIS A 77 1.35 -7.43 -4.59
N GLY A 78 2.36 -8.07 -5.15
CA GLY A 78 3.15 -7.54 -6.25
C GLY A 78 2.47 -7.71 -7.63
N CYS A 79 3.07 -7.15 -8.68
CA CYS A 79 2.61 -7.36 -10.05
C CYS A 79 2.49 -8.85 -10.38
N THR A 80 1.46 -9.21 -11.15
CA THR A 80 1.20 -10.56 -11.64
C THR A 80 0.78 -11.58 -10.58
N GLN A 81 0.55 -11.14 -9.37
CA GLN A 81 0.06 -11.96 -8.26
C GLN A 81 -1.43 -11.72 -7.99
N THR A 82 -2.00 -12.61 -7.18
CA THR A 82 -3.32 -12.49 -6.57
C THR A 82 -3.19 -12.40 -5.05
N SER A 83 -4.27 -12.07 -4.36
CA SER A 83 -4.34 -12.07 -2.89
C SER A 83 -4.02 -13.44 -2.31
N ASP A 84 -4.57 -14.51 -2.90
CA ASP A 84 -4.35 -15.89 -2.46
C ASP A 84 -2.90 -16.35 -2.64
N GLU A 85 -2.29 -16.04 -3.80
CA GLU A 85 -0.87 -16.31 -4.05
C GLU A 85 0.03 -15.56 -3.07
N TYR A 86 -0.34 -14.31 -2.74
CA TYR A 86 0.44 -13.49 -1.83
C TYR A 86 0.31 -13.98 -0.38
N ASP A 87 -0.89 -14.34 0.06
CA ASP A 87 -1.11 -14.93 1.37
C ASP A 87 -0.35 -16.24 1.54
N HIS A 88 -0.53 -17.18 0.61
CA HIS A 88 0.16 -18.48 0.64
C HIS A 88 1.69 -18.31 0.70
N GLY A 89 2.22 -17.40 -0.13
CA GLY A 89 3.67 -17.18 -0.22
C GLY A 89 4.23 -16.45 1.00
N ALA A 90 3.61 -15.36 1.44
CA ALA A 90 4.07 -14.55 2.56
C ALA A 90 3.67 -15.12 3.93
N GLY A 91 2.58 -15.91 3.99
CA GLY A 91 2.14 -16.61 5.20
C GLY A 91 1.45 -15.74 6.24
N TRP A 92 0.86 -14.61 5.84
CA TRP A 92 0.20 -13.69 6.78
C TRP A 92 -0.99 -14.32 7.50
N SER A 93 -1.84 -15.12 6.81
CA SER A 93 -2.96 -15.81 7.46
C SER A 93 -2.48 -16.88 8.45
N SER A 94 -1.39 -17.59 8.13
CA SER A 94 -0.79 -18.56 9.05
C SER A 94 -0.19 -17.90 10.29
N LEU A 95 0.35 -16.69 10.14
CA LEU A 95 0.84 -15.91 11.27
C LEU A 95 -0.33 -15.32 12.08
N ALA A 96 -1.42 -14.93 11.41
CA ALA A 96 -2.64 -14.43 12.05
C ALA A 96 -3.27 -15.47 13.00
N ASP A 97 -3.29 -16.76 12.63
CA ASP A 97 -3.73 -17.84 13.52
C ASP A 97 -2.92 -17.92 14.82
N ARG A 98 -1.61 -17.66 14.71
CA ARG A 98 -0.71 -17.76 15.86
C ARG A 98 -0.75 -16.54 16.77
N LEU A 99 -1.01 -15.35 16.20
CA LEU A 99 -0.86 -14.07 16.90
C LEU A 99 -2.19 -13.33 17.13
N GLY A 100 -3.31 -13.83 16.61
CA GLY A 100 -4.65 -13.28 16.86
C GLY A 100 -4.87 -11.90 16.23
N PHE A 101 -4.66 -11.76 14.91
CA PHE A 101 -4.96 -10.53 14.17
C PHE A 101 -5.75 -10.84 12.89
N ALA A 102 -6.43 -9.83 12.34
CA ALA A 102 -7.12 -9.95 11.05
C ALA A 102 -6.22 -9.45 9.90
N VAL A 103 -6.45 -10.00 8.70
CA VAL A 103 -5.71 -9.58 7.49
C VAL A 103 -6.69 -9.21 6.39
N VAL A 104 -6.41 -8.11 5.68
CA VAL A 104 -7.09 -7.70 4.45
C VAL A 104 -6.09 -7.69 3.31
N TYR A 105 -6.52 -8.24 2.18
CA TYR A 105 -5.77 -8.31 0.94
C TYR A 105 -6.52 -7.55 -0.15
N PRO A 106 -6.21 -6.27 -0.37
CA PRO A 106 -6.66 -5.58 -1.57
C PRO A 106 -6.07 -6.28 -2.80
N GLN A 107 -6.92 -6.58 -3.79
CA GLN A 107 -6.49 -7.22 -5.02
C GLN A 107 -6.75 -6.34 -6.23
N GLN A 108 -5.71 -6.14 -7.01
CA GLN A 108 -5.78 -5.47 -8.28
C GLN A 108 -6.51 -6.33 -9.32
N GLN A 109 -7.14 -5.69 -10.29
CA GLN A 109 -7.87 -6.35 -11.36
C GLN A 109 -7.21 -6.12 -12.73
N PRO A 110 -7.26 -7.12 -13.64
CA PRO A 110 -6.73 -6.98 -15.00
C PRO A 110 -7.38 -5.84 -15.80
N ALA A 111 -8.62 -5.45 -15.45
CA ALA A 111 -9.32 -4.33 -16.06
C ALA A 111 -8.64 -2.97 -15.77
N ASN A 112 -8.00 -2.83 -14.61
CA ASN A 112 -7.24 -1.63 -14.24
C ASN A 112 -5.81 -1.72 -14.80
N ASN A 113 -5.17 -2.87 -14.62
CA ASN A 113 -3.80 -3.10 -15.04
C ASN A 113 -3.62 -4.55 -15.49
N PRO A 114 -3.26 -4.82 -16.78
CA PRO A 114 -3.14 -6.19 -17.32
C PRO A 114 -2.09 -7.07 -16.60
N LYS A 115 -1.20 -6.47 -15.84
CA LYS A 115 -0.21 -7.19 -15.02
C LYS A 115 -0.56 -7.20 -13.52
N ASN A 116 -1.78 -6.81 -13.17
CA ASN A 116 -2.23 -6.69 -11.77
C ASN A 116 -1.28 -5.84 -10.90
N CYS A 117 -0.60 -4.85 -11.47
CA CYS A 117 0.19 -3.92 -10.67
C CYS A 117 -0.72 -2.85 -10.07
N PHE A 118 -0.56 -2.53 -8.80
CA PHE A 118 -1.13 -1.30 -8.24
C PHE A 118 -0.58 -0.07 -8.97
N SER A 119 -1.42 0.93 -9.18
CA SER A 119 -1.12 2.13 -9.97
C SER A 119 -0.37 3.20 -9.15
N TRP A 120 0.61 2.79 -8.36
CA TRP A 120 1.40 3.60 -7.42
C TRP A 120 2.09 4.82 -8.05
N PHE A 121 2.20 4.85 -9.36
CA PHE A 121 2.82 5.90 -10.18
C PHE A 121 1.81 6.85 -10.84
N LEU A 122 0.52 6.66 -10.61
CA LEU A 122 -0.53 7.55 -11.15
C LEU A 122 -1.03 8.47 -10.02
N PRO A 123 -0.86 9.80 -10.16
CA PRO A 123 -1.29 10.75 -9.12
C PRO A 123 -2.76 10.60 -8.73
N GLY A 124 -3.64 10.26 -9.69
CA GLY A 124 -5.08 10.05 -9.44
C GLY A 124 -5.38 8.82 -8.58
N ASP A 125 -4.49 7.81 -8.56
CA ASP A 125 -4.68 6.58 -7.81
C ASP A 125 -4.03 6.60 -6.42
N ILE A 126 -3.05 7.50 -6.21
CA ILE A 126 -2.35 7.62 -4.93
C ILE A 126 -2.73 8.88 -4.14
N ALA A 127 -3.52 9.78 -4.70
CA ALA A 127 -3.96 10.97 -3.99
C ALA A 127 -4.99 10.64 -2.91
N ARG A 128 -4.90 11.36 -1.78
CA ARG A 128 -5.88 11.25 -0.70
C ARG A 128 -7.30 11.54 -1.21
N GLY A 129 -8.25 10.63 -0.94
CA GLY A 129 -9.65 10.75 -1.35
C GLY A 129 -9.95 10.32 -2.78
N HIS A 130 -8.99 9.68 -3.47
CA HIS A 130 -9.14 9.29 -4.87
C HIS A 130 -8.59 7.88 -5.14
N GLY A 131 -9.01 7.28 -6.25
CA GLY A 131 -8.46 6.10 -6.89
C GLY A 131 -8.27 4.90 -5.98
N GLU A 132 -7.18 4.18 -6.18
CA GLU A 132 -6.84 2.96 -5.43
C GLU A 132 -6.59 3.26 -3.94
N ALA A 133 -5.98 4.42 -3.62
CA ALA A 133 -5.72 4.81 -2.24
C ALA A 133 -7.02 5.01 -1.44
N LEU A 134 -8.06 5.60 -2.02
CA LEU A 134 -9.38 5.70 -1.37
C LEU A 134 -10.02 4.32 -1.20
N SER A 135 -9.97 3.47 -2.23
CA SER A 135 -10.52 2.10 -2.14
C SER A 135 -9.88 1.30 -1.01
N ILE A 136 -8.55 1.35 -0.88
CA ILE A 136 -7.84 0.68 0.23
C ILE A 136 -8.25 1.29 1.58
N ARG A 137 -8.39 2.61 1.65
CA ARG A 137 -8.86 3.30 2.88
C ARG A 137 -10.28 2.86 3.29
N GLU A 138 -11.19 2.70 2.32
CA GLU A 138 -12.55 2.19 2.54
C GLU A 138 -12.53 0.73 3.02
N MET A 139 -11.66 -0.12 2.44
CA MET A 139 -11.44 -1.50 2.91
C MET A 139 -10.99 -1.54 4.37
N VAL A 140 -10.09 -0.64 4.78
CA VAL A 140 -9.64 -0.55 6.19
C VAL A 140 -10.82 -0.25 7.12
N GLU A 141 -11.66 0.73 6.79
CA GLU A 141 -12.82 1.06 7.62
C GLU A 141 -13.82 -0.10 7.71
N HIS A 142 -14.09 -0.73 6.57
CA HIS A 142 -14.98 -1.89 6.51
C HIS A 142 -14.46 -3.04 7.36
N ALA A 143 -13.15 -3.32 7.29
CA ALA A 143 -12.52 -4.39 8.08
C ALA A 143 -12.52 -4.08 9.57
N ILE A 144 -12.24 -2.83 9.97
CA ILE A 144 -12.32 -2.41 11.38
C ILE A 144 -13.73 -2.67 11.93
N ALA A 145 -14.77 -2.31 11.16
CA ALA A 145 -16.15 -2.54 11.57
C ALA A 145 -16.51 -4.04 11.59
N THR A 146 -16.08 -4.81 10.58
CA THR A 146 -16.40 -6.22 10.42
C THR A 146 -15.75 -7.10 11.50
N PHE A 147 -14.49 -6.80 11.83
CA PHE A 147 -13.68 -7.60 12.76
C PHE A 147 -13.58 -7.00 14.16
N ALA A 148 -14.25 -5.87 14.44
CA ALA A 148 -14.09 -5.11 15.67
C ALA A 148 -12.62 -4.84 16.03
N ALA A 149 -11.80 -4.51 15.01
CA ALA A 149 -10.36 -4.32 15.16
C ALA A 149 -10.00 -2.99 15.85
N ASP A 150 -8.86 -2.94 16.54
CA ASP A 150 -8.38 -1.70 17.17
C ASP A 150 -7.87 -0.73 16.10
N ARG A 151 -8.51 0.43 15.97
CA ARG A 151 -8.12 1.50 15.04
C ARG A 151 -6.69 2.01 15.24
N ARG A 152 -6.11 1.80 16.42
CA ARG A 152 -4.73 2.20 16.75
C ARG A 152 -3.70 1.14 16.36
N LYS A 153 -4.16 -0.06 15.98
CA LYS A 153 -3.32 -1.21 15.62
C LYS A 153 -3.58 -1.66 14.18
N VAL A 154 -3.60 -0.70 13.26
CA VAL A 154 -3.73 -0.95 11.82
C VAL A 154 -2.36 -0.81 11.18
N PHE A 155 -1.96 -1.81 10.40
CA PHE A 155 -0.65 -1.89 9.75
C PHE A 155 -0.80 -2.19 8.27
N ILE A 156 0.21 -1.83 7.46
CA ILE A 156 0.19 -2.08 6.02
C ILE A 156 1.54 -2.61 5.54
N THR A 157 1.51 -3.57 4.64
CA THR A 157 2.71 -4.09 3.99
C THR A 157 2.44 -4.42 2.52
N GLY A 158 3.50 -4.59 1.75
CA GLY A 158 3.36 -5.03 0.37
C GLY A 158 4.70 -5.27 -0.32
N LEU A 159 4.64 -6.03 -1.42
CA LEU A 159 5.78 -6.36 -2.27
C LEU A 159 5.75 -5.52 -3.54
N SER A 160 6.90 -4.96 -3.97
CA SER A 160 7.06 -4.36 -5.29
C SER A 160 6.04 -3.23 -5.56
N ALA A 161 5.14 -3.36 -6.53
CA ALA A 161 4.03 -2.43 -6.74
C ALA A 161 3.13 -2.30 -5.50
N GLY A 162 2.89 -3.40 -4.76
CA GLY A 162 2.20 -3.37 -3.48
C GLY A 162 2.99 -2.64 -2.39
N GLY A 163 4.33 -2.77 -2.39
CA GLY A 163 5.21 -2.01 -1.50
C GLY A 163 5.20 -0.50 -1.80
N ALA A 164 5.21 -0.14 -3.07
CA ALA A 164 5.08 1.26 -3.50
C ALA A 164 3.69 1.84 -3.19
N MET A 165 2.62 1.03 -3.31
CA MET A 165 1.28 1.44 -2.88
C MET A 165 1.19 1.53 -1.35
N ALA A 166 1.87 0.67 -0.58
CA ALA A 166 2.00 0.82 0.87
C ALA A 166 2.69 2.15 1.23
N SER A 167 3.78 2.54 0.51
CA SER A 167 4.39 3.88 0.66
C SER A 167 3.40 5.00 0.40
N ALA A 168 2.54 4.86 -0.62
CA ALA A 168 1.50 5.84 -0.93
C ALA A 168 0.46 5.94 0.19
N MET A 169 -0.02 4.82 0.72
CA MET A 169 -0.97 4.79 1.82
C MET A 169 -0.42 5.41 3.09
N LEU A 170 0.83 5.10 3.46
CA LEU A 170 1.52 5.67 4.62
C LEU A 170 1.70 7.18 4.51
N ALA A 171 1.90 7.71 3.30
CA ALA A 171 2.02 9.15 3.06
C ALA A 171 0.66 9.86 3.03
N THR A 172 -0.35 9.27 2.40
CA THR A 172 -1.65 9.91 2.15
C THR A 172 -2.65 9.74 3.31
N TYR A 173 -2.51 8.66 4.11
CA TYR A 173 -3.35 8.35 5.27
C TYR A 173 -2.52 7.97 6.51
N PRO A 174 -1.51 8.77 6.89
CA PRO A 174 -0.62 8.43 8.00
C PRO A 174 -1.33 8.26 9.35
N GLU A 175 -2.48 8.91 9.54
CA GLU A 175 -3.28 8.80 10.77
C GLU A 175 -4.01 7.45 10.91
N VAL A 176 -4.04 6.67 9.83
CA VAL A 176 -4.72 5.37 9.81
C VAL A 176 -3.80 4.26 10.28
N PHE A 177 -2.51 4.37 10.00
CA PHE A 177 -1.56 3.29 10.19
C PHE A 177 -0.62 3.55 11.36
N ALA A 178 -0.53 2.59 12.27
CA ALA A 178 0.48 2.59 13.33
C ALA A 178 1.88 2.29 12.79
N GLY A 179 1.96 1.57 11.68
CA GLY A 179 3.21 1.28 11.00
C GLY A 179 3.01 0.65 9.63
N GLY A 180 4.07 0.64 8.84
CA GLY A 180 4.11 -0.01 7.53
C GLY A 180 5.40 -0.73 7.25
N ALA A 181 5.33 -1.73 6.34
CA ALA A 181 6.50 -2.44 5.85
C ALA A 181 6.53 -2.44 4.32
N ILE A 182 7.66 -2.04 3.75
CA ILE A 182 7.85 -1.85 2.32
C ILE A 182 8.88 -2.85 1.83
N ILE A 183 8.45 -3.88 1.09
CA ILE A 183 9.31 -4.95 0.60
C ILE A 183 9.58 -4.73 -0.88
N ALA A 184 10.84 -4.51 -1.26
CA ALA A 184 11.29 -4.28 -2.64
C ALA A 184 10.41 -3.23 -3.37
N GLY A 185 9.96 -2.20 -2.63
CA GLY A 185 9.08 -1.13 -3.11
C GLY A 185 9.85 0.12 -3.52
N LEU A 186 9.10 1.23 -3.65
CA LEU A 186 9.63 2.53 -4.06
C LEU A 186 9.14 3.64 -3.12
N PRO A 187 9.88 4.77 -3.01
CA PRO A 187 9.46 5.90 -2.19
C PRO A 187 8.21 6.58 -2.76
N TYR A 188 7.38 7.14 -1.89
CA TYR A 188 6.18 7.87 -2.30
C TYR A 188 6.53 9.07 -3.20
N GLY A 189 5.76 9.22 -4.28
CA GLY A 189 5.87 10.36 -5.18
C GLY A 189 7.11 10.37 -6.08
N CYS A 190 7.82 9.25 -6.23
CA CYS A 190 8.99 9.16 -7.11
C CYS A 190 8.63 9.09 -8.60
N ALA A 191 7.37 8.87 -8.95
CA ALA A 191 6.87 8.82 -10.32
C ALA A 191 5.47 9.42 -10.42
N SER A 192 5.13 9.98 -11.58
CA SER A 192 3.81 10.53 -11.93
C SER A 192 3.24 9.95 -13.23
N ASN A 193 3.95 9.02 -13.85
CA ASN A 193 3.55 8.31 -15.07
C ASN A 193 4.37 7.03 -15.25
N VAL A 194 3.98 6.20 -16.22
CA VAL A 194 4.62 4.91 -16.52
C VAL A 194 6.10 5.04 -16.84
N GLN A 195 6.50 6.07 -17.59
CA GLN A 195 7.91 6.26 -17.95
C GLN A 195 8.76 6.51 -16.71
N GLN A 196 8.33 7.44 -15.85
CA GLN A 196 9.02 7.75 -14.60
C GLN A 196 9.02 6.55 -13.64
N ALA A 197 7.95 5.71 -13.66
CA ALA A 197 7.93 4.48 -12.89
C ALA A 197 9.07 3.54 -13.31
N PHE A 198 9.28 3.32 -14.61
CA PHE A 198 10.42 2.52 -15.08
C PHE A 198 11.77 3.17 -14.78
N GLU A 199 11.88 4.49 -14.92
CA GLU A 199 13.08 5.22 -14.56
C GLU A 199 13.39 5.02 -13.07
N ALA A 200 12.41 5.20 -12.18
CA ALA A 200 12.56 5.01 -10.74
C ALA A 200 12.96 3.55 -10.38
N MET A 201 12.44 2.55 -11.09
CA MET A 201 12.78 1.15 -10.85
C MET A 201 14.21 0.80 -11.26
N PHE A 202 14.71 1.35 -12.37
CA PHE A 202 15.93 0.85 -13.03
C PHE A 202 17.14 1.78 -12.96
N THR A 203 16.95 3.04 -12.58
CA THR A 203 18.07 4.01 -12.52
C THR A 203 18.44 4.29 -11.07
N GLU A 204 19.68 4.73 -10.87
CA GLU A 204 20.12 5.22 -9.57
C GLU A 204 19.72 6.69 -9.46
N HIS A 205 18.94 7.01 -8.44
CA HIS A 205 18.50 8.36 -8.13
C HIS A 205 19.17 8.85 -6.85
N GLY A 206 19.68 10.05 -6.87
CA GLY A 206 20.21 10.73 -5.70
C GLY A 206 19.27 11.84 -5.25
N HIS A 207 18.05 11.50 -4.82
CA HIS A 207 17.12 12.50 -4.32
C HIS A 207 17.57 13.01 -2.95
N ALA A 208 17.52 14.34 -2.74
CA ALA A 208 17.74 14.92 -1.43
C ALA A 208 16.66 14.45 -0.43
N ALA A 209 17.07 14.09 0.77
CA ALA A 209 16.17 13.60 1.84
C ALA A 209 15.04 14.60 2.10
N GLN A 210 15.34 15.91 2.12
CA GLN A 210 14.36 16.97 2.29
C GLN A 210 13.26 16.93 1.21
N ALA A 211 13.64 16.82 -0.07
CA ALA A 211 12.69 16.77 -1.18
C ALA A 211 11.79 15.52 -1.11
N LEU A 212 12.36 14.38 -0.70
CA LEU A 212 11.60 13.15 -0.49
C LEU A 212 10.62 13.29 0.68
N GLY A 213 11.05 13.80 1.83
CA GLY A 213 10.19 14.01 3.00
C GLY A 213 9.09 15.05 2.75
N ASP A 214 9.37 16.12 1.98
CA ASP A 214 8.38 17.14 1.63
C ASP A 214 7.24 16.58 0.80
N ARG A 215 7.50 15.59 -0.07
CA ARG A 215 6.43 14.88 -0.81
C ARG A 215 5.45 14.21 0.15
N VAL A 216 5.94 13.55 1.20
CA VAL A 216 5.09 12.91 2.23
C VAL A 216 4.31 13.96 3.01
N ARG A 217 4.97 15.03 3.47
CA ARG A 217 4.30 16.11 4.21
C ARG A 217 3.24 16.85 3.39
N ALA A 218 3.42 16.92 2.07
CA ALA A 218 2.46 17.52 1.14
C ALA A 218 1.25 16.62 0.84
N ALA A 219 1.36 15.28 1.06
CA ALA A 219 0.33 14.32 0.71
C ALA A 219 -0.96 14.44 1.55
N SER A 220 -0.85 15.01 2.76
CA SER A 220 -1.98 15.20 3.68
C SER A 220 -1.76 16.39 4.61
N ARG A 221 -2.79 16.71 5.41
CA ARG A 221 -2.69 17.74 6.47
C ARG A 221 -2.10 17.20 7.78
N HIS A 222 -1.70 15.94 7.82
CA HIS A 222 -1.13 15.30 9.01
C HIS A 222 0.19 15.97 9.42
N ARG A 223 0.44 16.06 10.72
CA ARG A 223 1.65 16.68 11.29
C ARG A 223 2.37 15.76 12.27
N GLY A 224 1.97 14.50 12.35
CA GLY A 224 2.49 13.49 13.27
C GLY A 224 1.52 13.18 14.42
N PRO A 225 1.78 12.14 15.17
CA PRO A 225 2.90 11.22 14.99
C PRO A 225 2.83 10.45 13.67
N TRP A 226 3.99 10.16 13.08
CA TRP A 226 4.10 9.42 11.83
C TRP A 226 4.19 7.90 12.08
N PRO A 227 3.75 7.05 11.14
CA PRO A 227 3.81 5.61 11.29
C PRO A 227 5.25 5.07 11.35
N LYS A 228 5.47 3.97 12.08
CA LYS A 228 6.74 3.24 12.05
C LYS A 228 6.97 2.59 10.69
N ILE A 229 8.21 2.53 10.22
CA ILE A 229 8.56 2.04 8.89
C ILE A 229 9.57 0.89 8.96
N SER A 230 9.26 -0.22 8.30
CA SER A 230 10.17 -1.35 8.09
C SER A 230 10.45 -1.48 6.59
N VAL A 231 11.72 -1.46 6.18
CA VAL A 231 12.14 -1.50 4.77
C VAL A 231 12.92 -2.78 4.50
N TRP A 232 12.57 -3.49 3.42
CA TRP A 232 13.16 -4.78 3.08
C TRP A 232 13.59 -4.81 1.62
N HIS A 233 14.86 -5.13 1.36
CA HIS A 233 15.35 -5.17 -0.02
C HIS A 233 16.47 -6.20 -0.22
N GLY A 234 16.40 -6.92 -1.34
CA GLY A 234 17.46 -7.81 -1.78
C GLY A 234 18.61 -7.05 -2.44
N THR A 235 19.86 -7.28 -2.03
CA THR A 235 21.03 -6.56 -2.58
C THR A 235 21.29 -6.86 -4.05
N SER A 236 20.73 -7.95 -4.58
CA SER A 236 20.86 -8.36 -5.99
C SER A 236 19.56 -8.24 -6.78
N ASP A 237 18.64 -7.36 -6.35
CA ASP A 237 17.35 -7.14 -7.00
C ASP A 237 17.55 -6.51 -8.40
N PRO A 238 17.18 -7.23 -9.50
CA PRO A 238 17.33 -6.73 -10.85
C PRO A 238 16.09 -5.97 -11.36
N ILE A 239 14.98 -6.01 -10.62
CA ILE A 239 13.67 -5.45 -11.02
C ILE A 239 13.46 -4.05 -10.43
N VAL A 240 13.65 -3.93 -9.11
CA VAL A 240 13.66 -2.65 -8.41
C VAL A 240 15.03 -2.49 -7.80
N LYS A 241 15.77 -1.50 -8.26
CA LYS A 241 17.15 -1.26 -7.78
C LYS A 241 17.18 -1.02 -6.28
N PRO A 242 18.17 -1.59 -5.54
CA PRO A 242 18.29 -1.44 -4.08
C PRO A 242 18.41 0.01 -3.62
N ILE A 243 18.82 0.95 -4.48
CA ILE A 243 18.86 2.38 -4.17
C ILE A 243 17.49 2.92 -3.74
N ASN A 244 16.39 2.31 -4.21
CA ASN A 244 15.03 2.69 -3.79
C ASN A 244 14.80 2.46 -2.30
N SER A 245 15.42 1.44 -1.70
CA SER A 245 15.34 1.26 -0.24
C SER A 245 16.04 2.39 0.51
N GLU A 246 17.18 2.88 0.02
CA GLU A 246 17.87 4.03 0.61
C GLU A 246 17.04 5.32 0.46
N ASP A 247 16.37 5.52 -0.66
CA ASP A 247 15.48 6.66 -0.86
C ASP A 247 14.24 6.58 0.05
N ILE A 248 13.68 5.39 0.30
CA ILE A 248 12.60 5.19 1.28
C ILE A 248 13.11 5.53 2.69
N ILE A 249 14.29 5.06 3.06
CA ILE A 249 14.90 5.37 4.37
C ILE A 249 15.10 6.88 4.51
N ARG A 250 15.74 7.56 3.54
CA ARG A 250 15.92 9.02 3.56
C ARG A 250 14.60 9.77 3.61
N GLN A 251 13.57 9.29 2.90
CA GLN A 251 12.24 9.87 2.93
C GLN A 251 11.69 9.88 4.35
N TRP A 252 11.75 8.76 5.04
CA TRP A 252 11.14 8.60 6.35
C TRP A 252 12.02 9.07 7.50
N THR A 253 13.36 9.00 7.42
CA THR A 253 14.23 9.66 8.41
C THR A 253 14.00 11.16 8.41
N ASN A 254 13.87 11.78 7.23
CA ASN A 254 13.54 13.19 7.11
C ASN A 254 12.15 13.53 7.66
N VAL A 255 11.14 12.70 7.42
CA VAL A 255 9.77 12.90 7.93
C VAL A 255 9.73 12.82 9.46
N HIS A 256 10.45 11.87 10.05
CA HIS A 256 10.56 11.69 11.51
C HIS A 256 11.54 12.66 12.18
N GLY A 257 12.33 13.41 11.42
CA GLY A 257 13.37 14.30 11.96
C GLY A 257 14.53 13.53 12.58
N LEU A 258 14.85 12.34 12.06
CA LEU A 258 15.95 11.50 12.52
C LEU A 258 17.24 11.79 11.73
N SER A 259 18.38 11.35 12.28
CA SER A 259 19.65 11.35 11.54
C SER A 259 19.59 10.47 10.30
N ASP A 260 20.39 10.78 9.29
CA ASP A 260 20.62 9.90 8.15
C ASP A 260 21.34 8.62 8.56
N ASP A 261 22.23 8.70 9.58
CA ASP A 261 22.92 7.56 10.15
C ASP A 261 22.02 6.75 11.09
N PRO A 262 22.04 5.42 11.03
CA PRO A 262 21.27 4.56 11.93
C PRO A 262 21.78 4.68 13.37
N SER A 263 20.87 4.53 14.35
CA SER A 263 21.21 4.47 15.77
C SER A 263 22.08 3.25 16.09
N TYR A 264 21.85 2.15 15.39
CA TYR A 264 22.71 0.99 15.39
C TYR A 264 22.49 0.11 14.15
N GLN A 265 23.47 -0.76 13.90
CA GLN A 265 23.44 -1.77 12.85
C GLN A 265 23.85 -3.12 13.46
N GLU A 266 23.19 -4.18 13.01
CA GLU A 266 23.49 -5.55 13.41
C GLU A 266 23.48 -6.51 12.23
N SER A 267 24.14 -7.65 12.39
CA SER A 267 24.09 -8.75 11.43
C SER A 267 23.13 -9.83 11.91
N ILE A 268 22.18 -10.22 11.04
CA ILE A 268 21.29 -11.36 11.27
C ILE A 268 21.69 -12.43 10.24
N GLY A 269 22.46 -13.39 10.68
CA GLY A 269 23.15 -14.31 9.77
C GLY A 269 24.06 -13.55 8.80
N ARG A 270 23.80 -13.69 7.50
CA ARG A 270 24.53 -12.96 6.43
C ARG A 270 23.86 -11.64 6.02
N HIS A 271 22.77 -11.29 6.63
CA HIS A 271 21.96 -10.10 6.31
C HIS A 271 22.26 -8.96 7.26
N THR A 272 21.97 -7.75 6.84
CA THR A 272 22.21 -6.55 7.66
C THR A 272 20.88 -5.93 8.04
N ARG A 273 20.71 -5.60 9.33
CA ARG A 273 19.62 -4.78 9.85
C ARG A 273 20.17 -3.47 10.37
N ARG A 274 19.58 -2.35 9.96
CA ARG A 274 19.83 -1.00 10.48
C ARG A 274 18.59 -0.49 11.18
N VAL A 275 18.76 0.26 12.27
CA VAL A 275 17.63 0.77 13.08
C VAL A 275 17.87 2.23 13.42
N TRP A 276 16.80 3.02 13.32
CA TRP A 276 16.76 4.42 13.72
C TRP A 276 15.76 4.60 14.84
N ASN A 277 16.26 5.05 15.99
CA ASN A 277 15.48 5.29 17.19
C ASN A 277 15.15 6.77 17.35
N ASP A 278 14.03 7.07 18.00
CA ASP A 278 13.75 8.41 18.51
C ASP A 278 14.61 8.74 19.75
N ALA A 279 14.42 9.95 20.29
CA ALA A 279 15.14 10.41 21.48
C ALA A 279 14.83 9.58 22.74
N ASN A 280 13.75 8.81 22.76
CA ASN A 280 13.35 7.93 23.87
C ASN A 280 13.88 6.49 23.69
N GLY A 281 14.62 6.22 22.64
CA GLY A 281 15.12 4.89 22.31
C GLY A 281 14.11 3.98 21.61
N MET A 282 12.95 4.49 21.19
CA MET A 282 11.95 3.72 20.46
C MET A 282 12.36 3.62 18.98
N ALA A 283 12.43 2.41 18.44
CA ALA A 283 12.68 2.18 17.03
C ALA A 283 11.50 2.68 16.17
N LEU A 284 11.75 3.69 15.34
CA LEU A 284 10.79 4.25 14.41
C LEU A 284 10.99 3.73 12.98
N ILE A 285 12.24 3.46 12.60
CA ILE A 285 12.57 2.92 11.29
C ILE A 285 13.51 1.73 11.48
N GLU A 286 13.29 0.67 10.72
CA GLU A 286 14.25 -0.40 10.52
C GLU A 286 14.42 -0.70 9.03
N ALA A 287 15.59 -1.16 8.63
CA ALA A 287 15.88 -1.53 7.26
C ALA A 287 16.71 -2.81 7.18
N PHE A 288 16.26 -3.75 6.37
CA PHE A 288 16.93 -5.00 6.11
C PHE A 288 17.51 -5.05 4.71
N SER A 289 18.82 -5.23 4.62
CA SER A 289 19.54 -5.51 3.36
C SER A 289 19.80 -7.02 3.28
N ILE A 290 19.08 -7.69 2.38
CA ILE A 290 19.12 -9.15 2.26
C ILE A 290 20.19 -9.55 1.25
N SER A 291 21.31 -10.04 1.76
CA SER A 291 22.52 -10.35 0.97
C SER A 291 22.23 -11.36 -0.14
N GLY A 292 22.56 -11.00 -1.39
CA GLY A 292 22.42 -11.82 -2.58
C GLY A 292 20.99 -12.13 -3.03
N MET A 293 19.97 -11.63 -2.32
CA MET A 293 18.58 -11.88 -2.68
C MET A 293 18.16 -11.05 -3.90
N ALA A 294 17.43 -11.70 -4.79
CA ALA A 294 16.76 -11.06 -5.92
C ALA A 294 15.44 -10.38 -5.49
N HIS A 295 14.58 -10.02 -6.46
CA HIS A 295 13.29 -9.37 -6.20
C HIS A 295 12.28 -10.32 -5.56
N GLY A 296 11.80 -10.03 -4.36
CA GLY A 296 10.83 -10.87 -3.67
C GLY A 296 10.70 -10.61 -2.17
N VAL A 297 9.86 -11.42 -1.53
CA VAL A 297 9.64 -11.48 -0.08
C VAL A 297 10.67 -12.44 0.52
N PRO A 298 11.47 -12.02 1.51
CA PRO A 298 12.36 -12.91 2.25
C PRO A 298 11.59 -13.88 3.14
N LEU A 299 11.91 -15.17 3.07
CA LEU A 299 11.31 -16.24 3.87
C LEU A 299 12.38 -17.02 4.67
N ALA A 300 11.89 -17.69 5.72
CA ALA A 300 12.55 -18.80 6.38
C ALA A 300 11.58 -19.99 6.37
N THR A 301 11.91 -21.04 5.61
CA THR A 301 11.04 -22.23 5.50
C THR A 301 11.42 -23.35 6.47
N THR A 302 12.61 -23.28 7.09
CA THR A 302 13.18 -24.32 7.92
C THR A 302 13.44 -23.93 9.37
N THR A 303 13.16 -22.68 9.76
CA THR A 303 13.43 -22.18 11.12
C THR A 303 12.23 -22.49 12.02
N ASP A 304 12.44 -23.29 13.05
CA ASP A 304 11.40 -23.64 14.03
C ASP A 304 10.80 -22.38 14.67
N GLY A 305 9.47 -22.26 14.58
CA GLY A 305 8.68 -21.17 15.17
C GLY A 305 8.60 -19.88 14.35
N GLU A 306 9.50 -19.62 13.40
CA GLU A 306 9.46 -18.42 12.55
C GLU A 306 8.90 -18.70 11.15
N SER A 307 8.78 -19.97 10.76
CA SER A 307 8.27 -20.37 9.46
C SER A 307 6.81 -19.96 9.30
N CYS A 308 6.56 -19.13 8.30
CA CYS A 308 5.24 -18.82 7.78
C CYS A 308 5.38 -18.56 6.28
N GLY A 309 4.40 -19.07 5.51
CA GLY A 309 4.43 -18.97 4.05
C GLY A 309 5.23 -20.07 3.35
N ALA A 310 5.23 -20.02 2.03
CA ALA A 310 5.82 -21.04 1.17
C ALA A 310 6.70 -20.42 0.09
N ALA A 311 7.86 -21.04 -0.17
CA ALA A 311 8.75 -20.60 -1.24
C ALA A 311 8.09 -20.74 -2.61
N GLY A 312 8.33 -19.74 -3.48
CA GLY A 312 7.71 -19.70 -4.79
C GLY A 312 8.19 -18.54 -5.64
N ALA A 313 7.40 -18.17 -6.64
CA ALA A 313 7.67 -16.98 -7.44
C ALA A 313 7.63 -15.75 -6.54
N PHE A 314 8.75 -15.03 -6.43
CA PHE A 314 8.91 -13.84 -5.58
C PHE A 314 8.78 -14.08 -4.06
N PHE A 315 8.84 -15.34 -3.62
CA PHE A 315 8.90 -15.73 -2.21
C PHE A 315 10.16 -16.57 -2.01
N LEU A 316 11.22 -15.95 -1.48
CA LEU A 316 12.57 -16.45 -1.56
C LEU A 316 13.05 -16.91 -0.18
N ASP A 317 13.34 -18.23 -0.06
CA ASP A 317 13.92 -18.75 1.16
C ASP A 317 15.38 -18.29 1.29
N VAL A 318 15.62 -17.45 2.27
CA VAL A 318 16.92 -16.87 2.58
C VAL A 318 17.33 -17.14 4.04
N GLY A 319 16.51 -17.93 4.76
CA GLY A 319 16.70 -18.23 6.17
C GLY A 319 16.31 -17.08 7.11
N LEU A 320 15.52 -16.11 6.62
CA LEU A 320 15.03 -14.96 7.39
C LEU A 320 13.60 -14.63 6.94
N SER A 321 12.63 -14.73 7.82
CA SER A 321 11.23 -14.43 7.54
C SER A 321 10.91 -12.97 7.74
N SER A 322 10.68 -12.23 6.63
CA SER A 322 10.24 -10.82 6.73
C SER A 322 8.90 -10.69 7.45
N THR A 323 7.94 -11.58 7.17
CA THR A 323 6.61 -11.56 7.80
C THR A 323 6.70 -11.65 9.33
N HIS A 324 7.53 -12.56 9.84
CA HIS A 324 7.75 -12.71 11.28
C HIS A 324 8.43 -11.49 11.91
N HIS A 325 9.52 -10.99 11.30
CA HIS A 325 10.25 -9.83 11.81
C HIS A 325 9.41 -8.55 11.77
N ILE A 326 8.62 -8.34 10.71
CA ILE A 326 7.70 -7.21 10.60
C ILE A 326 6.64 -7.27 11.72
N ALA A 327 6.05 -8.44 11.95
CA ALA A 327 5.08 -8.63 13.04
C ALA A 327 5.70 -8.32 14.42
N ARG A 328 6.96 -8.69 14.63
CA ARG A 328 7.71 -8.33 15.87
C ARG A 328 7.94 -6.83 15.97
N PHE A 329 8.35 -6.16 14.91
CA PHE A 329 8.55 -4.71 14.88
C PHE A 329 7.25 -3.93 15.17
N TRP A 330 6.11 -4.49 14.77
CA TRP A 330 4.79 -3.95 15.05
C TRP A 330 4.21 -4.38 16.41
N HIS A 331 4.93 -5.19 17.18
CA HIS A 331 4.49 -5.72 18.48
C HIS A 331 3.20 -6.56 18.42
N LEU A 332 2.93 -7.25 17.29
CA LEU A 332 1.73 -8.08 17.16
C LEU A 332 1.73 -9.28 18.12
N HIS A 333 2.89 -9.74 18.56
CA HIS A 333 3.06 -10.84 19.51
C HIS A 333 2.64 -10.48 20.95
N GLU A 334 2.58 -9.20 21.30
CA GLU A 334 2.18 -8.74 22.63
C GLU A 334 0.67 -8.83 22.86
N SER A 335 -0.11 -8.97 21.80
CA SER A 335 -1.57 -9.10 21.86
C SER A 335 -2.05 -10.37 22.55
N LEU A 336 -1.18 -11.38 22.75
CA LEU A 336 -1.48 -12.65 23.42
C LEU A 336 -1.34 -12.59 24.96
N VAL A 337 -0.83 -11.48 25.55
CA VAL A 337 -0.42 -11.46 26.96
C VAL A 337 -1.48 -10.87 27.90
N GLU A 338 -2.55 -10.25 27.42
CA GLU A 338 -3.60 -9.70 28.26
C GLU A 338 -4.99 -10.33 28.03
N VAL A 339 -5.14 -11.58 28.40
CA VAL A 339 -6.42 -12.05 28.95
C VAL A 339 -6.27 -12.03 30.47
N PRO A 340 -6.80 -11.06 31.21
CA PRO A 340 -6.92 -11.20 32.65
C PRO A 340 -7.80 -12.44 32.90
N ARG A 341 -7.20 -13.50 33.41
CA ARG A 341 -7.92 -14.66 33.91
C ARG A 341 -8.98 -14.09 34.86
N ALA A 342 -10.25 -14.22 34.44
CA ALA A 342 -11.38 -13.77 35.26
C ALA A 342 -11.13 -14.18 36.70
N ALA A 343 -10.96 -13.21 37.58
CA ALA A 343 -10.92 -13.45 39.02
C ALA A 343 -12.25 -14.13 39.38
N ALA A 344 -12.15 -15.24 40.06
CA ALA A 344 -13.30 -15.96 40.58
C ALA A 344 -14.23 -14.98 41.33
N PRO A 345 -15.56 -15.13 41.23
CA PRO A 345 -16.49 -14.20 41.85
C PRO A 345 -16.27 -14.17 43.36
N VAL A 346 -15.78 -13.02 43.85
CA VAL A 346 -15.77 -12.76 45.28
C VAL A 346 -17.22 -12.48 45.68
N SER A 347 -17.81 -13.38 46.46
CA SER A 347 -19.13 -13.20 47.07
C SER A 347 -19.05 -11.99 48.03
N ILE A 348 -19.53 -10.84 47.59
CA ILE A 348 -19.74 -9.67 48.47
C ILE A 348 -21.13 -9.80 49.05
N THR A 349 -21.18 -10.19 50.32
CA THR A 349 -22.39 -10.11 51.18
C THR A 349 -22.76 -8.63 51.34
N SER A 350 -23.95 -8.28 50.89
CA SER A 350 -24.54 -6.97 50.97
C SER A 350 -24.76 -6.54 52.41
N GLN A 351 -24.20 -5.38 52.80
CA GLN A 351 -24.82 -4.56 53.84
C GLN A 351 -25.07 -3.15 53.27
N ILE A 352 -26.38 -2.85 53.16
CA ILE A 352 -26.90 -1.54 52.75
C ILE A 352 -26.99 -0.70 53.99
N PRO A 353 -26.51 0.54 54.02
CA PRO A 353 -27.05 1.61 54.84
C PRO A 353 -27.90 2.55 53.98
N THR A 354 -29.16 2.62 54.33
CA THR A 354 -30.07 3.71 53.96
C THR A 354 -29.65 4.98 54.68
N ASP A 355 -29.47 6.07 53.93
CA ASP A 355 -30.04 7.40 54.15
C ASP A 355 -29.25 8.50 53.39
N ARG A 356 -29.90 9.17 52.54
CA ARG A 356 -30.11 10.62 52.42
C ARG A 356 -30.44 11.08 51.02
N ALA A 357 -31.66 11.52 50.90
CA ALA A 357 -32.13 12.31 49.78
C ALA A 357 -31.35 13.62 49.65
N PHE A 358 -31.00 14.00 48.40
CA PHE A 358 -30.71 15.39 48.07
C PHE A 358 -31.38 15.82 46.77
N VAL A 359 -31.94 17.00 46.85
CA VAL A 359 -32.94 17.66 46.03
C VAL A 359 -32.37 18.09 44.67
N ILE A 360 -33.21 17.98 43.68
CA ILE A 360 -33.05 18.52 42.31
C ILE A 360 -33.14 20.05 42.35
N ALA A 361 -32.23 20.73 41.68
CA ALA A 361 -32.45 22.09 41.19
C ALA A 361 -32.03 22.17 39.73
N GLY A 362 -33.03 22.41 38.87
CA GLY A 362 -32.81 22.70 37.47
C GLY A 362 -32.46 24.18 37.27
N ALA A 363 -31.72 24.44 36.22
CA ALA A 363 -31.72 25.79 35.58
C ALA A 363 -31.51 25.58 34.07
N ALA A 364 -32.53 25.98 33.34
CA ALA A 364 -32.46 26.21 31.91
C ALA A 364 -31.83 27.59 31.64
N ALA A 365 -31.09 27.74 30.59
CA ALA A 365 -30.81 29.02 29.96
C ALA A 365 -30.70 28.86 28.46
N GLU A 366 -31.54 29.59 27.81
CA GLU A 366 -31.70 29.76 26.35
C GLU A 366 -30.61 30.65 25.74
N GLY A 367 -30.37 30.46 24.43
CA GLY A 367 -30.28 31.60 23.50
C GLY A 367 -28.89 32.05 23.07
N SER A 368 -28.50 31.92 21.84
CA SER A 368 -28.75 32.94 20.79
C SER A 368 -27.86 32.69 19.57
N HIS A 369 -28.48 32.93 18.41
CA HIS A 369 -27.89 32.99 17.07
C HIS A 369 -26.85 34.11 16.95
N SER A 370 -25.80 33.89 16.10
CA SER A 370 -25.20 34.97 15.31
C SER A 370 -24.57 34.44 14.02
N ALA A 371 -25.18 34.86 12.98
CA ALA A 371 -24.82 35.37 11.66
C ALA A 371 -23.45 35.04 11.06
N ALA A 372 -23.55 34.55 9.82
CA ALA A 372 -22.50 34.43 8.81
C ALA A 372 -21.95 35.81 8.40
N GLU A 373 -20.66 35.92 8.30
CA GLU A 373 -19.98 37.04 7.65
C GLU A 373 -19.29 36.56 6.37
N VAL A 374 -19.78 37.11 5.24
CA VAL A 374 -19.25 36.90 3.90
C VAL A 374 -18.15 37.91 3.66
N LEU A 375 -16.97 37.47 3.24
CA LEU A 375 -15.91 38.35 2.71
C LEU A 375 -15.75 38.12 1.19
N PRO A 376 -15.50 39.19 0.43
CA PRO A 376 -15.54 39.19 -1.03
C PRO A 376 -14.22 38.70 -1.70
N PRO A 377 -14.27 38.43 -3.03
CA PRO A 377 -13.13 37.88 -3.75
C PRO A 377 -12.16 38.95 -4.20
N GLY A 378 -10.88 38.67 -4.11
CA GLY A 378 -9.81 39.54 -4.60
C GLY A 378 -8.72 38.75 -5.35
N GLY A 379 -8.52 39.16 -6.62
CA GLY A 379 -7.23 39.14 -7.30
C GLY A 379 -6.93 37.92 -8.16
N GLU A 380 -7.22 38.06 -9.44
CA GLU A 380 -6.69 37.24 -10.54
C GLU A 380 -5.18 37.45 -10.68
N ASP A 381 -4.40 36.35 -10.80
CA ASP A 381 -3.20 36.34 -11.61
C ASP A 381 -3.17 35.04 -12.42
N GLY A 382 -3.20 35.26 -13.75
CA GLY A 382 -3.41 34.23 -14.74
C GLY A 382 -2.18 33.37 -15.00
N GLN A 383 -2.38 32.08 -14.85
CA GLN A 383 -1.74 31.06 -15.69
C GLN A 383 -2.81 30.07 -16.09
N THR A 384 -3.32 30.23 -17.30
CA THR A 384 -4.27 29.36 -17.97
C THR A 384 -3.64 28.00 -18.25
N HIS A 385 -3.80 27.03 -17.36
CA HIS A 385 -3.77 25.64 -17.75
C HIS A 385 -5.14 25.31 -18.37
N LEU A 386 -5.19 25.35 -19.70
CA LEU A 386 -6.30 24.77 -20.45
C LEU A 386 -6.38 23.28 -20.10
N PRO A 387 -7.55 22.77 -19.66
CA PRO A 387 -7.74 21.34 -19.57
C PRO A 387 -7.62 20.77 -20.98
N LEU A 388 -6.66 19.87 -21.20
CA LEU A 388 -6.51 19.15 -22.45
C LEU A 388 -7.80 18.36 -22.68
N ASP A 389 -8.57 18.70 -23.71
CA ASP A 389 -9.78 17.96 -24.10
C ASP A 389 -9.41 16.48 -24.27
N PRO A 390 -10.06 15.56 -23.55
CA PRO A 390 -9.79 14.13 -23.67
C PRO A 390 -9.86 13.61 -25.10
N ASN A 391 -10.71 14.20 -25.96
CA ASN A 391 -10.85 13.85 -27.36
C ASN A 391 -9.62 14.23 -28.17
N VAL A 392 -8.92 15.31 -27.81
CA VAL A 392 -7.67 15.71 -28.46
C VAL A 392 -6.53 14.73 -28.13
N VAL A 393 -6.50 14.26 -26.89
CA VAL A 393 -5.50 13.25 -26.44
C VAL A 393 -5.75 11.91 -27.12
N ILE A 394 -7.00 11.47 -27.23
CA ILE A 394 -7.39 10.24 -27.92
C ILE A 394 -7.09 10.34 -29.42
N ALA A 395 -7.44 11.44 -30.07
CA ALA A 395 -7.13 11.66 -31.48
C ALA A 395 -5.62 11.62 -31.77
N ALA A 396 -4.81 12.22 -30.88
CA ALA A 396 -3.35 12.17 -30.98
C ALA A 396 -2.79 10.74 -30.82
N ALA A 397 -3.37 9.94 -29.92
CA ALA A 397 -3.00 8.54 -29.72
C ALA A 397 -3.33 7.66 -30.94
N PHE A 398 -4.50 7.83 -31.55
CA PHE A 398 -4.89 7.12 -32.78
C PHE A 398 -3.99 7.51 -33.94
N LYS A 399 -3.69 8.79 -34.13
CA LYS A 399 -2.79 9.30 -35.17
C LYS A 399 -1.35 8.80 -34.97
N ALA A 400 -0.87 8.73 -33.74
CA ALA A 400 0.45 8.21 -33.42
C ALA A 400 0.58 6.69 -33.66
N ALA A 401 -0.54 5.96 -33.56
CA ALA A 401 -0.63 4.52 -33.81
C ALA A 401 -0.85 4.18 -35.31
N GLY A 402 -0.98 5.19 -36.19
CA GLY A 402 -1.30 4.98 -37.61
C GLY A 402 -2.70 4.44 -37.87
N LEU A 403 -3.62 4.64 -36.92
CA LEU A 403 -5.01 4.17 -37.01
C LEU A 403 -5.94 5.31 -37.43
N PRO A 404 -7.08 5.02 -38.11
CA PRO A 404 -8.05 6.05 -38.41
C PRO A 404 -8.59 6.69 -37.11
N VAL A 405 -8.56 8.02 -37.05
CA VAL A 405 -9.04 8.78 -35.91
C VAL A 405 -10.56 8.69 -35.89
N PRO A 406 -11.20 8.25 -34.78
CA PRO A 406 -12.66 8.24 -34.67
C PRO A 406 -13.21 9.67 -34.71
N GLU A 407 -14.34 9.85 -35.38
CA GLU A 407 -15.06 11.13 -35.35
C GLU A 407 -15.68 11.35 -33.96
N PHE A 408 -15.27 12.41 -33.29
CA PHE A 408 -15.84 12.84 -32.02
C PHE A 408 -16.97 13.83 -32.28
N PRO A 409 -18.12 13.71 -31.58
CA PRO A 409 -19.19 14.70 -31.72
C PRO A 409 -18.70 16.08 -31.27
N THR A 410 -18.86 17.08 -32.13
CA THR A 410 -18.55 18.48 -31.83
C THR A 410 -19.45 18.97 -30.67
N ALA A 411 -18.86 19.64 -29.70
CA ALA A 411 -19.54 20.21 -28.54
C ALA A 411 -20.60 21.23 -29.03
N GLY A 412 -21.88 20.87 -28.91
CA GLY A 412 -22.97 21.71 -29.36
C GLY A 412 -24.39 21.26 -28.96
N ALA A 413 -24.57 20.40 -27.94
CA ALA A 413 -25.89 20.10 -27.38
C ALA A 413 -25.82 19.81 -25.88
N PRO A 414 -26.60 20.51 -25.03
CA PRO A 414 -26.46 20.42 -23.56
C PRO A 414 -27.06 19.19 -22.88
N ASP A 415 -27.52 18.14 -23.58
CA ASP A 415 -28.24 17.01 -22.96
C ASP A 415 -27.87 15.60 -23.45
N ALA A 416 -26.67 15.36 -24.01
CA ALA A 416 -26.28 14.02 -24.39
C ALA A 416 -25.31 13.38 -23.34
N LYS A 417 -25.84 12.45 -22.54
CA LYS A 417 -25.00 11.52 -21.74
C LYS A 417 -24.06 10.79 -22.70
N PRO A 418 -22.74 10.63 -22.36
CA PRO A 418 -21.80 9.92 -23.21
C PRO A 418 -22.26 8.47 -23.38
N ARG A 419 -22.55 8.07 -24.61
CA ARG A 419 -23.03 6.72 -24.97
C ARG A 419 -21.91 5.69 -25.17
N VAL A 420 -20.65 6.06 -24.94
CA VAL A 420 -19.51 5.16 -25.09
C VAL A 420 -18.67 5.23 -23.83
N ALA A 421 -18.62 4.12 -23.09
CA ALA A 421 -17.70 3.98 -21.97
C ALA A 421 -16.24 4.03 -22.50
N PRO A 422 -15.32 4.76 -21.84
CA PRO A 422 -13.92 4.89 -22.29
C PRO A 422 -13.17 3.55 -22.34
N GLY A 423 -13.56 2.57 -21.53
CA GLY A 423 -12.92 1.26 -21.43
C GLY A 423 -12.77 0.50 -22.75
N PRO A 424 -13.80 0.32 -23.59
CA PRO A 424 -13.69 -0.36 -24.86
C PRO A 424 -12.76 0.33 -25.87
N ILE A 425 -12.69 1.65 -25.86
CA ILE A 425 -11.85 2.44 -26.77
C ILE A 425 -10.37 2.30 -26.35
N ILE A 426 -10.11 2.36 -25.05
CA ILE A 426 -8.77 2.15 -24.49
C ILE A 426 -8.33 0.70 -24.73
N ALA A 427 -9.20 -0.29 -24.56
CA ALA A 427 -8.92 -1.70 -24.85
C ALA A 427 -8.59 -1.92 -26.34
N ALA A 428 -9.33 -1.29 -27.26
CA ALA A 428 -9.07 -1.38 -28.71
C ALA A 428 -7.73 -0.72 -29.09
N ALA A 429 -7.39 0.42 -28.50
CA ALA A 429 -6.10 1.10 -28.70
C ALA A 429 -4.94 0.28 -28.16
N LEU A 430 -5.10 -0.36 -27.01
CA LEU A 430 -4.10 -1.24 -26.40
C LEU A 430 -3.92 -2.54 -27.22
N LYS A 431 -5.01 -3.09 -27.79
CA LYS A 431 -4.98 -4.25 -28.67
C LYS A 431 -4.26 -3.93 -29.99
N ALA A 432 -4.57 -2.79 -30.62
CA ALA A 432 -3.92 -2.32 -31.84
C ALA A 432 -2.42 -2.00 -31.64
N ALA A 433 -2.05 -1.57 -30.44
CA ALA A 433 -0.65 -1.35 -30.06
C ALA A 433 0.10 -2.65 -29.70
N GLY A 434 -0.54 -3.84 -29.83
CA GLY A 434 0.04 -5.13 -29.42
C GLY A 434 0.23 -5.28 -27.91
N LEU A 435 -0.52 -4.52 -27.14
CA LEU A 435 -0.41 -4.42 -25.68
C LEU A 435 -1.36 -5.37 -24.95
N VAL A 436 -2.33 -5.97 -25.69
CA VAL A 436 -3.26 -7.00 -25.19
C VAL A 436 -3.41 -8.05 -26.29
N GLN A 437 -3.27 -9.33 -25.96
CA GLN A 437 -3.60 -10.43 -26.85
C GLN A 437 -5.12 -10.67 -26.82
N SER A 438 -5.65 -11.13 -27.95
CA SER A 438 -7.06 -11.45 -28.19
C SER A 438 -7.59 -12.51 -27.23
#